data_327cafe52e65d3a0ba648a56e4a501e2
#
_entry.id   327cafe52e65d3a0ba648a56e4a501e2
#
_cell.length_a   1.000
_cell.length_b   1.000
_cell.length_c   1.000
_cell.angle_alpha   90.00
_cell.angle_beta   90.00
_cell.angle_gamma   90.00
#
_symmetry.space_group_name_H-M   'P 1'
#
loop_
_entity.id
_entity.type
_entity.pdbx_description
1 polymer ?
#
loop_
_entity_poly.entity_id
_entity_poly.type
_entity_poly.pdbx_seq_one_letter_code
_entity_poly.pdbx_strand_id
1 'polypeptide(L)'
;MTSTLGITGGQHLNPLHFLHIFSLLALASCAGGPTKLEVDDEVRRQCAVDGGIKVYETVKLPADMFNQWGQPNFYRPTQKENALGPGYIFAGNLDHYRKENPVMIRWHFSVRRKSDGKLLGESISYGRGGGDLPGPWEPSSYSCPEIAGDITLLTKIFIAQ
;
A
#
# COMPACT_ATOMS: atom_id res chain seq x y z
N MET A 1 -15.04 14.45 77.87
CA MET A 1 -15.63 13.34 77.14
C MET A 1 -14.96 13.31 75.77
N THR A 2 -13.89 12.51 75.63
CA THR A 2 -13.04 12.39 74.47
C THR A 2 -13.29 11.02 73.84
N SER A 3 -13.86 11.00 72.65
CA SER A 3 -14.02 9.76 71.85
C SER A 3 -12.95 9.68 70.85
N THR A 4 -12.05 8.70 70.98
CA THR A 4 -11.02 8.30 70.06
C THR A 4 -11.60 7.31 69.03
N LEU A 5 -11.65 7.67 67.75
CA LEU A 5 -11.91 6.72 66.65
C LEU A 5 -10.61 6.04 66.25
N GLY A 6 -10.52 4.75 66.53
CA GLY A 6 -9.45 3.90 66.02
C GLY A 6 -9.70 3.46 64.57
N ILE A 7 -8.82 3.83 63.66
CA ILE A 7 -8.79 3.28 62.31
C ILE A 7 -7.72 2.19 62.31
N THR A 8 -8.16 0.93 62.40
CA THR A 8 -7.31 -0.24 62.14
C THR A 8 -7.95 -1.05 61.02
N GLY A 9 -7.40 -0.95 59.84
CA GLY A 9 -7.80 -1.77 58.71
C GLY A 9 -6.66 -1.84 57.68
N GLY A 10 -5.52 -2.35 58.13
CA GLY A 10 -4.45 -2.74 57.16
C GLY A 10 -4.89 -4.00 56.43
N GLN A 11 -5.43 -3.85 55.23
CA GLN A 11 -5.65 -5.00 54.34
C GLN A 11 -4.28 -5.47 53.87
N HIS A 12 -3.80 -6.59 54.42
CA HIS A 12 -2.69 -7.33 53.88
C HIS A 12 -3.14 -7.94 52.56
N LEU A 13 -2.86 -7.26 51.48
CA LEU A 13 -3.00 -7.81 50.11
C LEU A 13 -2.08 -9.02 49.98
N ASN A 14 -2.69 -10.17 49.82
CA ASN A 14 -2.02 -11.47 49.73
C ASN A 14 -1.08 -11.46 48.53
N PRO A 15 0.23 -11.80 48.66
CA PRO A 15 1.20 -11.76 47.55
C PRO A 15 0.77 -12.61 46.36
N LEU A 16 -0.08 -13.64 46.57
CA LEU A 16 -0.69 -14.39 45.51
C LEU A 16 -1.61 -13.58 44.60
N HIS A 17 -2.32 -12.57 45.12
CA HIS A 17 -3.16 -11.71 44.31
C HIS A 17 -2.35 -10.78 43.42
N PHE A 18 -1.19 -10.30 43.87
CA PHE A 18 -0.26 -9.52 43.03
C PHE A 18 0.30 -10.36 41.90
N LEU A 19 0.64 -11.63 42.12
CA LEU A 19 1.13 -12.52 41.09
C LEU A 19 0.08 -12.77 39.99
N HIS A 20 -1.18 -12.93 40.35
CA HIS A 20 -2.28 -13.16 39.40
C HIS A 20 -2.61 -11.92 38.57
N ILE A 21 -2.59 -10.73 39.19
CA ILE A 21 -2.82 -9.46 38.47
C ILE A 21 -1.68 -9.19 37.50
N PHE A 22 -0.42 -9.47 37.90
CA PHE A 22 0.74 -9.29 37.00
C PHE A 22 0.74 -10.31 35.84
N SER A 23 0.29 -11.53 36.07
CA SER A 23 0.15 -12.56 35.04
C SER A 23 -0.97 -12.23 34.03
N LEU A 24 -2.09 -11.65 34.47
CA LEU A 24 -3.18 -11.21 33.59
C LEU A 24 -2.79 -9.98 32.75
N LEU A 25 -1.99 -9.05 33.29
CA LEU A 25 -1.50 -7.90 32.53
C LEU A 25 -0.46 -8.31 31.47
N ALA A 26 0.35 -9.34 31.73
CA ALA A 26 1.33 -9.86 30.76
C ALA A 26 0.67 -10.56 29.54
N LEU A 27 -0.52 -11.13 29.71
CA LEU A 27 -1.28 -11.75 28.62
C LEU A 27 -2.00 -10.72 27.73
N ALA A 28 -2.28 -9.50 28.22
CA ALA A 28 -2.91 -8.44 27.44
C ALA A 28 -1.93 -7.71 26.49
N SER A 29 -0.63 -7.90 26.63
CA SER A 29 0.38 -7.24 25.80
C SER A 29 0.68 -7.92 24.47
N CYS A 30 0.05 -9.04 24.14
CA CYS A 30 0.09 -9.66 22.82
C CYS A 30 -1.02 -9.10 21.90
N ALA A 31 -1.19 -7.78 21.86
CA ALA A 31 -1.87 -7.15 20.74
C ALA A 31 -0.89 -7.22 19.54
N GLY A 32 -0.81 -8.38 18.93
CA GLY A 32 -0.10 -8.55 17.66
C GLY A 32 -0.63 -7.53 16.65
N GLY A 33 0.25 -6.99 15.80
CA GLY A 33 -0.17 -6.13 14.70
C GLY A 33 -1.22 -6.81 13.82
N PRO A 34 -1.78 -6.11 12.84
CA PRO A 34 -2.81 -6.68 11.97
C PRO A 34 -2.31 -7.94 11.27
N THR A 35 -3.19 -8.88 11.14
CA THR A 35 -2.94 -10.15 10.45
C THR A 35 -2.83 -9.92 8.94
N LYS A 36 -2.28 -10.88 8.24
CA LYS A 36 -2.24 -10.93 6.77
C LYS A 36 -3.63 -10.70 6.14
N LEU A 37 -4.66 -11.38 6.67
CA LEU A 37 -6.02 -11.28 6.14
C LEU A 37 -6.63 -9.89 6.36
N GLU A 38 -6.39 -9.25 7.50
CA GLU A 38 -6.85 -7.90 7.76
C GLU A 38 -6.20 -6.87 6.82
N VAL A 39 -4.92 -7.04 6.49
CA VAL A 39 -4.25 -6.18 5.52
C VAL A 39 -4.72 -6.47 4.10
N ASP A 40 -5.00 -7.72 3.74
CA ASP A 40 -5.61 -8.07 2.44
C ASP A 40 -7.02 -7.45 2.28
N ASP A 41 -7.81 -7.41 3.36
CA ASP A 41 -9.11 -6.74 3.38
C ASP A 41 -8.98 -5.21 3.20
N GLU A 42 -7.97 -4.61 3.84
CA GLU A 42 -7.66 -3.18 3.65
C GLU A 42 -7.24 -2.89 2.21
N VAL A 43 -6.35 -3.71 1.62
CA VAL A 43 -5.97 -3.60 0.21
C VAL A 43 -7.20 -3.63 -0.69
N ARG A 44 -8.14 -4.57 -0.47
CA ARG A 44 -9.39 -4.66 -1.22
C ARG A 44 -10.25 -3.40 -1.07
N ARG A 45 -10.38 -2.87 0.15
CA ARG A 45 -11.17 -1.65 0.41
C ARG A 45 -10.59 -0.45 -0.31
N GLN A 46 -9.29 -0.20 -0.18
CA GLN A 46 -8.63 0.92 -0.85
C GLN A 46 -8.69 0.79 -2.37
N CYS A 47 -8.47 -0.41 -2.88
CA CYS A 47 -8.58 -0.73 -4.30
C CYS A 47 -10.00 -0.46 -4.86
N ALA A 48 -11.04 -0.75 -4.08
CA ALA A 48 -12.43 -0.49 -4.48
C ALA A 48 -12.76 1.02 -4.55
N VAL A 49 -12.01 1.87 -3.84
CA VAL A 49 -12.22 3.33 -3.84
C VAL A 49 -11.65 3.97 -5.10
N ASP A 50 -10.37 3.71 -5.42
CA ASP A 50 -9.67 4.41 -6.50
C ASP A 50 -8.74 3.53 -7.34
N GLY A 51 -8.62 2.23 -7.03
CA GLY A 51 -7.77 1.30 -7.75
C GLY A 51 -8.18 1.12 -9.20
N GLY A 52 -7.19 0.86 -10.06
CA GLY A 52 -7.40 0.60 -11.47
C GLY A 52 -6.73 1.61 -12.38
N ILE A 53 -7.05 1.49 -13.67
CA ILE A 53 -6.50 2.35 -14.71
C ILE A 53 -7.64 3.23 -15.25
N LYS A 54 -7.40 4.56 -15.22
CA LYS A 54 -8.27 5.57 -15.80
C LYS A 54 -7.55 6.25 -16.95
N VAL A 55 -8.11 6.18 -18.15
CA VAL A 55 -7.61 6.88 -19.34
C VAL A 55 -8.58 8.02 -19.65
N TYR A 56 -8.06 9.24 -19.64
CA TYR A 56 -8.82 10.45 -19.91
C TYR A 56 -8.67 10.88 -21.37
N GLU A 57 -7.51 10.58 -21.98
CA GLU A 57 -7.26 10.84 -23.39
C GLU A 57 -6.28 9.83 -23.94
N THR A 58 -6.54 9.35 -25.15
CA THR A 58 -5.62 8.50 -25.92
C THR A 58 -4.81 9.32 -26.92
N VAL A 59 -3.59 8.88 -27.17
CA VAL A 59 -2.68 9.51 -28.15
C VAL A 59 -2.38 8.51 -29.24
N LYS A 60 -2.72 8.86 -30.47
CA LYS A 60 -2.39 8.05 -31.65
C LYS A 60 -0.98 8.35 -32.10
N LEU A 61 -0.16 7.31 -32.28
CA LEU A 61 1.22 7.40 -32.73
C LEU A 61 1.47 6.44 -33.88
N PRO A 62 2.48 6.73 -34.74
CA PRO A 62 2.90 5.80 -35.80
C PRO A 62 3.26 4.41 -35.26
N ALA A 63 2.95 3.35 -36.04
CA ALA A 63 3.13 1.98 -35.61
C ALA A 63 4.58 1.61 -35.24
N ASP A 64 5.56 2.27 -35.87
CA ASP A 64 7.00 2.11 -35.56
C ASP A 64 7.42 2.64 -34.19
N MET A 65 6.55 3.39 -33.52
CA MET A 65 6.74 3.83 -32.12
C MET A 65 6.39 2.74 -31.10
N PHE A 66 6.04 1.55 -31.54
CA PHE A 66 5.66 0.44 -30.67
C PHE A 66 6.53 -0.79 -30.93
N ASN A 67 6.76 -1.57 -29.89
CA ASN A 67 7.40 -2.88 -30.01
C ASN A 67 6.40 -3.95 -30.45
N GLN A 68 6.89 -5.18 -30.65
CA GLN A 68 6.06 -6.32 -31.06
C GLN A 68 4.92 -6.70 -30.10
N TRP A 69 4.96 -6.21 -28.86
CA TRP A 69 3.92 -6.42 -27.83
C TRP A 69 2.97 -5.21 -27.71
N GLY A 70 3.05 -4.23 -28.60
CA GLY A 70 2.22 -3.02 -28.57
C GLY A 70 2.58 -2.02 -27.47
N GLN A 71 3.78 -2.16 -26.90
CA GLN A 71 4.24 -1.22 -25.87
C GLN A 71 5.03 -0.07 -26.53
N PRO A 72 4.91 1.19 -26.00
CA PRO A 72 5.70 2.30 -26.50
C PRO A 72 7.20 2.02 -26.41
N ASN A 73 7.89 1.99 -27.56
CA ASN A 73 9.31 1.68 -27.62
C ASN A 73 10.22 2.82 -27.16
N PHE A 74 9.64 4.00 -26.92
CA PHE A 74 10.33 5.19 -26.39
C PHE A 74 10.26 5.31 -24.85
N TYR A 75 9.58 4.42 -24.15
CA TYR A 75 9.52 4.41 -22.69
C TYR A 75 10.87 4.02 -22.08
N ARG A 76 11.39 4.87 -21.19
CA ARG A 76 12.68 4.71 -20.50
C ARG A 76 12.48 4.93 -19.00
N PRO A 77 12.09 3.89 -18.24
CA PRO A 77 11.69 4.01 -16.82
C PRO A 77 12.78 4.63 -15.93
N THR A 78 14.05 4.43 -16.28
CA THR A 78 15.20 5.00 -15.55
C THR A 78 15.30 6.52 -15.64
N GLN A 79 14.62 7.15 -16.61
CA GLN A 79 14.62 8.61 -16.81
C GLN A 79 13.55 9.34 -15.97
N LYS A 80 12.88 8.63 -15.04
CA LYS A 80 11.90 9.20 -14.10
C LYS A 80 10.82 10.00 -14.83
N GLU A 81 10.63 11.28 -14.49
CA GLU A 81 9.61 12.15 -15.11
C GLU A 81 9.78 12.34 -16.63
N ASN A 82 11.00 12.17 -17.15
CA ASN A 82 11.30 12.25 -18.58
C ASN A 82 11.24 10.88 -19.29
N ALA A 83 10.72 9.86 -18.61
CA ALA A 83 10.66 8.49 -19.11
C ALA A 83 9.95 8.34 -20.47
N LEU A 84 9.11 9.28 -20.84
CA LEU A 84 8.35 9.31 -22.10
C LEU A 84 8.86 10.38 -23.07
N GLY A 85 10.09 10.91 -22.85
CA GLY A 85 10.71 11.90 -23.70
C GLY A 85 10.17 13.32 -23.52
N PRO A 86 10.40 14.22 -24.50
CA PRO A 86 10.17 15.66 -24.31
C PRO A 86 8.68 16.05 -24.29
N GLY A 87 7.80 15.23 -24.85
CA GLY A 87 6.36 15.56 -24.99
C GLY A 87 5.51 15.28 -23.74
N TYR A 88 5.99 14.46 -22.83
CA TYR A 88 5.18 13.96 -21.72
C TYR A 88 5.95 14.02 -20.41
N ILE A 89 5.19 14.05 -19.30
CA ILE A 89 5.67 13.86 -17.94
C ILE A 89 5.12 12.53 -17.46
N PHE A 90 6.00 11.65 -17.01
CA PHE A 90 5.65 10.41 -16.32
C PHE A 90 5.92 10.58 -14.83
N ALA A 91 4.95 10.30 -13.99
CA ALA A 91 5.13 10.28 -12.55
C ALA A 91 4.80 8.89 -12.00
N GLY A 92 5.68 8.38 -11.16
CA GLY A 92 5.48 7.14 -10.41
C GLY A 92 5.77 7.38 -8.93
N ASN A 93 4.77 7.18 -8.08
CA ASN A 93 4.86 7.34 -6.64
C ASN A 93 4.59 6.00 -5.96
N LEU A 94 5.36 5.73 -4.91
CA LEU A 94 5.19 4.60 -4.01
C LEU A 94 4.93 5.13 -2.61
N ASP A 95 3.72 4.93 -2.12
CA ASP A 95 3.31 5.34 -0.78
C ASP A 95 3.20 4.12 0.13
N HIS A 96 3.81 4.19 1.31
CA HIS A 96 3.69 3.16 2.33
C HIS A 96 2.53 3.50 3.27
N TYR A 97 1.45 2.75 3.18
CA TYR A 97 0.32 2.82 4.12
C TYR A 97 0.66 2.14 5.44
N ARG A 98 1.51 1.11 5.36
CA ARG A 98 2.07 0.40 6.49
C ARG A 98 3.49 -0.06 6.16
N LYS A 99 4.45 0.18 7.07
CA LYS A 99 5.87 -0.18 6.89
C LYS A 99 6.25 -1.46 7.63
N GLU A 100 5.51 -1.81 8.69
CA GLU A 100 5.70 -3.03 9.48
C GLU A 100 5.14 -4.25 8.74
N ASN A 101 5.63 -5.44 9.10
CA ASN A 101 5.16 -6.71 8.54
C ASN A 101 3.78 -7.11 9.11
N PRO A 102 2.78 -7.41 8.25
CA PRO A 102 2.76 -7.27 6.80
C PRO A 102 2.81 -5.80 6.35
N VAL A 103 3.59 -5.51 5.31
CA VAL A 103 3.66 -4.18 4.71
C VAL A 103 2.44 -3.92 3.82
N MET A 104 2.02 -2.63 3.69
CA MET A 104 1.00 -2.22 2.74
C MET A 104 1.49 -1.02 1.96
N ILE A 105 1.38 -1.09 0.64
CA ILE A 105 1.88 -0.09 -0.30
C ILE A 105 0.82 0.27 -1.33
N ARG A 106 0.94 1.51 -1.84
CA ARG A 106 0.15 2.02 -2.96
C ARG A 106 1.11 2.49 -4.03
N TRP A 107 0.92 2.02 -5.25
CA TRP A 107 1.56 2.56 -6.45
C TRP A 107 0.60 3.47 -7.18
N HIS A 108 1.10 4.63 -7.59
CA HIS A 108 0.36 5.56 -8.42
C HIS A 108 1.23 6.03 -9.57
N PHE A 109 0.85 5.65 -10.78
CA PHE A 109 1.47 6.12 -12.02
C PHE A 109 0.54 7.11 -12.73
N SER A 110 1.10 8.15 -13.33
CA SER A 110 0.33 9.10 -14.12
C SER A 110 1.13 9.63 -15.31
N VAL A 111 0.41 9.98 -16.37
CA VAL A 111 0.97 10.56 -17.59
C VAL A 111 0.30 11.89 -17.86
N ARG A 112 1.11 12.95 -18.05
CA ARG A 112 0.64 14.27 -18.45
C ARG A 112 1.31 14.70 -19.75
N ARG A 113 0.57 15.42 -20.60
CA ARG A 113 1.13 16.10 -21.76
C ARG A 113 1.81 17.40 -21.32
N LYS A 114 3.06 17.64 -21.76
CA LYS A 114 3.81 18.86 -21.36
C LYS A 114 3.27 20.14 -21.96
N SER A 115 2.71 20.09 -23.18
CA SER A 115 2.27 21.30 -23.90
C SER A 115 1.11 22.05 -23.24
N ASP A 116 0.22 21.31 -22.55
CA ASP A 116 -0.99 21.87 -21.94
C ASP A 116 -1.20 21.40 -20.48
N GLY A 117 -0.29 20.57 -19.95
CA GLY A 117 -0.38 20.02 -18.60
C GLY A 117 -1.50 19.00 -18.40
N LYS A 118 -2.21 18.61 -19.47
CA LYS A 118 -3.37 17.73 -19.38
C LYS A 118 -2.99 16.33 -18.89
N LEU A 119 -3.73 15.81 -17.92
CA LEU A 119 -3.63 14.43 -17.46
C LEU A 119 -4.24 13.51 -18.52
N LEU A 120 -3.41 12.61 -19.08
CA LEU A 120 -3.84 11.63 -20.09
C LEU A 120 -4.40 10.36 -19.47
N GLY A 121 -3.84 9.94 -18.33
CA GLY A 121 -4.31 8.78 -17.59
C GLY A 121 -3.51 8.55 -16.32
N GLU A 122 -4.06 7.67 -15.49
CA GLU A 122 -3.44 7.23 -14.25
C GLU A 122 -3.71 5.74 -13.98
N SER A 123 -2.80 5.12 -13.24
CA SER A 123 -2.93 3.75 -12.75
C SER A 123 -2.65 3.72 -11.26
N ILE A 124 -3.59 3.20 -10.48
CA ILE A 124 -3.47 3.07 -9.03
C ILE A 124 -3.62 1.60 -8.66
N SER A 125 -2.70 1.10 -7.86
CA SER A 125 -2.78 -0.25 -7.30
C SER A 125 -2.29 -0.28 -5.86
N TYR A 126 -2.81 -1.25 -5.13
CA TYR A 126 -2.48 -1.51 -3.74
C TYR A 126 -1.90 -2.90 -3.59
N GLY A 127 -0.99 -3.08 -2.67
CA GLY A 127 -0.41 -4.38 -2.39
C GLY A 127 -0.03 -4.59 -0.94
N ARG A 128 -0.10 -5.85 -0.54
CA ARG A 128 0.45 -6.33 0.72
C ARG A 128 1.65 -7.24 0.42
N GLY A 129 2.71 -7.13 1.23
CA GLY A 129 3.85 -8.04 1.24
C GLY A 129 4.05 -8.62 2.63
N GLY A 130 4.37 -9.90 2.72
CA GLY A 130 4.64 -10.60 3.98
C GLY A 130 3.41 -10.95 4.79
N GLY A 131 3.56 -11.01 6.12
CA GLY A 131 2.51 -11.47 7.05
C GLY A 131 2.43 -12.99 7.18
N ASP A 132 3.41 -13.70 6.63
CA ASP A 132 3.54 -15.16 6.77
C ASP A 132 4.28 -15.51 8.06
N LEU A 133 4.07 -16.74 8.52
CA LEU A 133 4.87 -17.29 9.63
C LEU A 133 6.34 -17.36 9.21
N PRO A 134 7.28 -17.14 10.14
CA PRO A 134 8.70 -17.31 9.84
C PRO A 134 9.02 -18.71 9.29
N GLY A 135 9.75 -18.77 8.17
CA GLY A 135 10.11 -20.03 7.53
C GLY A 135 11.00 -19.84 6.30
N PRO A 136 11.46 -20.91 5.68
CA PRO A 136 12.37 -20.87 4.52
C PRO A 136 11.66 -20.63 3.19
N TRP A 137 10.39 -20.22 3.19
CA TRP A 137 9.59 -19.92 2.00
C TRP A 137 9.64 -18.45 1.64
N GLU A 138 9.37 -18.16 0.37
CA GLU A 138 9.20 -16.78 -0.10
C GLU A 138 7.96 -16.12 0.54
N PRO A 139 8.09 -14.87 1.01
CA PRO A 139 6.97 -14.13 1.56
C PRO A 139 5.84 -14.00 0.54
N SER A 140 4.61 -14.28 0.95
CA SER A 140 3.45 -14.09 0.08
C SER A 140 3.15 -12.63 -0.18
N SER A 141 2.52 -12.36 -1.31
CA SER A 141 2.03 -11.05 -1.67
C SER A 141 0.57 -11.12 -2.13
N TYR A 142 -0.09 -9.98 -2.07
CA TYR A 142 -1.43 -9.77 -2.63
C TYR A 142 -1.49 -8.40 -3.25
N SER A 143 -2.10 -8.25 -4.43
CA SER A 143 -2.25 -6.96 -5.12
C SER A 143 -3.63 -6.81 -5.74
N CYS A 144 -4.11 -5.58 -5.78
CA CYS A 144 -5.39 -5.19 -6.35
C CYS A 144 -5.27 -3.81 -7.04
N PRO A 145 -5.77 -3.67 -8.28
CA PRO A 145 -6.17 -4.76 -9.16
C PRO A 145 -4.96 -5.59 -9.61
N GLU A 146 -5.20 -6.82 -10.02
CA GLU A 146 -4.13 -7.73 -10.45
C GLU A 146 -3.40 -7.21 -11.68
N ILE A 147 -4.14 -6.56 -12.59
CA ILE A 147 -3.60 -5.96 -13.82
C ILE A 147 -3.61 -4.44 -13.69
N ALA A 148 -2.54 -3.90 -13.12
CA ALA A 148 -2.27 -2.47 -13.05
C ALA A 148 -0.76 -2.26 -13.15
N GLY A 149 -0.35 -1.04 -13.49
CA GLY A 149 1.06 -0.67 -13.56
C GLY A 149 1.33 0.33 -14.68
N ASP A 150 2.59 0.67 -14.81
CA ASP A 150 3.07 1.65 -15.78
C ASP A 150 2.87 1.19 -17.23
N ILE A 151 3.36 0.00 -17.59
CA ILE A 151 3.25 -0.53 -18.94
C ILE A 151 1.78 -0.66 -19.38
N THR A 152 0.92 -1.19 -18.50
CA THR A 152 -0.51 -1.34 -18.83
C THR A 152 -1.19 0.03 -19.01
N LEU A 153 -0.81 1.03 -18.21
CA LEU A 153 -1.27 2.40 -18.38
C LEU A 153 -0.83 2.95 -19.75
N LEU A 154 0.46 2.81 -20.08
CA LEU A 154 1.03 3.36 -21.30
C LEU A 154 0.43 2.73 -22.57
N THR A 155 0.19 1.42 -22.57
CA THR A 155 -0.46 0.73 -23.70
C THR A 155 -1.92 1.13 -23.91
N LYS A 156 -2.58 1.65 -22.85
CA LYS A 156 -3.94 2.18 -22.95
C LYS A 156 -4.00 3.65 -23.37
N ILE A 157 -2.97 4.44 -23.04
CA ILE A 157 -2.87 5.86 -23.44
C ILE A 157 -2.37 5.98 -24.88
N PHE A 158 -1.26 5.30 -25.20
CA PHE A 158 -0.63 5.38 -26.52
C PHE A 158 -1.10 4.20 -27.38
N ILE A 159 -1.70 4.52 -28.53
CA ILE A 159 -2.27 3.54 -29.46
C ILE A 159 -1.70 3.73 -30.86
N ALA A 160 -1.45 2.64 -31.57
CA ALA A 160 -0.99 2.71 -32.96
C ALA A 160 -2.09 3.27 -33.89
N GLN A 161 -1.65 4.05 -34.88
CA GLN A 161 -2.53 4.52 -35.97
C GLN A 161 -2.74 3.41 -36.98
#